data_f246f0324c81bccdcf08d15d6f8ae119
#
_entry.id   f246f0324c81bccdcf08d15d6f8ae119
#
_cell.length_a   1.000
_cell.length_b   1.000
_cell.length_c   1.000
_cell.angle_alpha   90.00
_cell.angle_beta   90.00
_cell.angle_gamma   90.00
#
_symmetry.space_group_name_H-M   'P 1'
#
loop_
_entity.id
_entity.type
_entity.pdbx_description
1 polymer ?
#
loop_
_entity_poly.entity_id
_entity_poly.type
_entity_poly.pdbx_seq_one_letter_code
_entity_poly.pdbx_strand_id
1 'polypeptide(L)'
;MTLIKSISGIRGTIGGHTGDTLNPLDIVKFTTAYATFIGNQATPSKDGVQDYAGSPLPRRGRGKLVVGRDGRISGPMVRDVVCGTLVGMGYEVIDIGLATTPTTELAVRWHEADGGIIITASHNPTQWNALKLLNSEGEFLTAADGAEVLRIAEAEDFDYAPVEQLGHVTFDDTMNQRHVQSVLDLRLADTEAIRKRKFRVCADTINSVGGIILPQLFEALGVDYEILNGDCTGQFAHNPEPLEKNLQGIMERMRQGGFDLGIVVDPDVDRLAFICEDGTMFGEEYTLVSVADYVLSEELKVKSEEFSLNTVSNLSSTRALRDVTERHGGLYTAAAVGEVNVTTKMKEVGAIIGGEGNGGVIYPESHYGRDALVGITLFLSSLAQKGCTVSELRRTFPDYQIAKNRIDLTPETDVDAILVKVKEMFAQDPEAVVNDIDGVKIDFPTRWVHLRKSNTEPIIRVYSEAQTMAEADELGKRLMQVVYDMQ
;
A
#
# COMPACT_ATOMS: atom_id res chain seq x y z
N MET A 1 -13.62 7.77 -19.95
CA MET A 1 -13.47 8.41 -18.62
C MET A 1 -12.50 7.58 -17.79
N THR A 2 -11.39 8.18 -17.29
CA THR A 2 -10.39 7.50 -16.44
C THR A 2 -10.31 8.11 -15.03
N LEU A 3 -11.04 9.22 -14.77
CA LEU A 3 -11.07 9.82 -13.43
C LEU A 3 -11.84 8.92 -12.47
N ILE A 4 -11.10 8.39 -11.50
CA ILE A 4 -11.63 7.52 -10.45
C ILE A 4 -11.56 8.29 -9.14
N LYS A 5 -12.72 8.46 -8.52
CA LYS A 5 -12.89 9.08 -7.21
C LYS A 5 -13.16 7.96 -6.22
N SER A 6 -12.17 7.59 -5.44
CA SER A 6 -12.28 6.46 -4.51
C SER A 6 -11.77 6.85 -3.12
N ILE A 7 -12.07 6.00 -2.15
CA ILE A 7 -11.59 6.12 -0.77
C ILE A 7 -10.06 6.18 -0.72
N SER A 8 -9.38 5.44 -1.58
CA SER A 8 -7.90 5.40 -1.67
C SER A 8 -7.30 6.58 -2.43
N GLY A 9 -8.07 7.63 -2.70
CA GLY A 9 -7.64 8.84 -3.37
C GLY A 9 -8.28 9.08 -4.74
N ILE A 10 -7.90 10.19 -5.34
CA ILE A 10 -8.39 10.67 -6.64
C ILE A 10 -7.33 10.35 -7.68
N ARG A 11 -7.62 9.48 -8.63
CA ARG A 11 -6.66 9.03 -9.65
C ARG A 11 -7.23 9.14 -11.06
N GLY A 12 -6.35 9.32 -12.05
CA GLY A 12 -6.73 9.34 -13.45
C GLY A 12 -5.53 9.44 -14.37
N THR A 13 -5.76 9.29 -15.67
CA THR A 13 -4.75 9.63 -16.67
C THR A 13 -4.57 11.14 -16.72
N ILE A 14 -3.34 11.60 -16.87
CA ILE A 14 -3.01 13.01 -16.91
C ILE A 14 -3.34 13.59 -18.30
N GLY A 15 -3.97 14.77 -18.32
CA GLY A 15 -4.40 15.45 -19.53
C GLY A 15 -5.80 15.03 -19.98
N GLY A 16 -6.26 15.53 -21.13
CA GLY A 16 -7.60 15.24 -21.65
C GLY A 16 -8.67 16.24 -21.20
N HIS A 17 -9.93 15.83 -21.24
CA HIS A 17 -11.06 16.72 -20.97
C HIS A 17 -11.39 16.77 -19.47
N THR A 18 -11.79 17.95 -18.99
CA THR A 18 -12.19 18.17 -17.58
C THR A 18 -13.31 17.22 -17.17
N GLY A 19 -13.14 16.56 -16.01
CA GLY A 19 -14.08 15.59 -15.46
C GLY A 19 -13.94 14.17 -16.01
N ASP A 20 -13.18 13.96 -17.10
CA ASP A 20 -12.92 12.63 -17.67
C ASP A 20 -11.59 12.03 -17.22
N THR A 21 -10.65 12.88 -16.87
CA THR A 21 -9.25 12.56 -16.56
C THR A 21 -8.78 13.41 -15.39
N LEU A 22 -7.60 13.14 -14.85
CA LEU A 22 -6.99 13.99 -13.83
C LEU A 22 -6.24 15.15 -14.50
N ASN A 23 -6.83 16.34 -14.51
CA ASN A 23 -6.28 17.55 -15.09
C ASN A 23 -6.08 18.65 -14.02
N PRO A 24 -5.45 19.80 -14.33
CA PRO A 24 -5.16 20.83 -13.32
C PRO A 24 -6.40 21.35 -12.57
N LEU A 25 -7.57 21.46 -13.22
CA LEU A 25 -8.79 21.91 -12.53
C LEU A 25 -9.30 20.88 -11.54
N ASP A 26 -9.25 19.60 -11.90
CA ASP A 26 -9.61 18.51 -10.96
C ASP A 26 -8.62 18.47 -9.78
N ILE A 27 -7.32 18.67 -10.04
CA ILE A 27 -6.30 18.72 -8.96
C ILE A 27 -6.62 19.88 -8.00
N VAL A 28 -6.89 21.09 -8.49
CA VAL A 28 -7.30 22.21 -7.62
C VAL A 28 -8.55 21.87 -6.84
N LYS A 29 -9.59 21.38 -7.49
CA LYS A 29 -10.87 21.05 -6.86
C LYS A 29 -10.72 20.07 -5.70
N PHE A 30 -10.06 18.93 -5.94
CA PHE A 30 -9.91 17.90 -4.91
C PHE A 30 -8.91 18.26 -3.82
N THR A 31 -7.86 19.02 -4.15
CA THR A 31 -6.92 19.56 -3.16
C THR A 31 -7.61 20.57 -2.24
N THR A 32 -8.45 21.45 -2.81
CA THR A 32 -9.23 22.42 -2.02
C THR A 32 -10.24 21.72 -1.13
N ALA A 33 -10.94 20.72 -1.66
CA ALA A 33 -11.91 19.93 -0.89
C ALA A 33 -11.25 19.19 0.28
N TYR A 34 -10.10 18.56 0.05
CA TYR A 34 -9.31 17.92 1.09
C TYR A 34 -8.83 18.91 2.14
N ALA A 35 -8.26 20.06 1.73
CA ALA A 35 -7.82 21.11 2.65
C ALA A 35 -8.99 21.66 3.49
N THR A 36 -10.18 21.82 2.92
CA THR A 36 -11.40 22.20 3.62
C THR A 36 -11.80 21.13 4.64
N PHE A 37 -11.76 19.84 4.25
CA PHE A 37 -12.03 18.73 5.15
C PHE A 37 -11.09 18.73 6.37
N ILE A 38 -9.78 18.85 6.16
CA ILE A 38 -8.79 18.92 7.25
C ILE A 38 -9.05 20.13 8.15
N GLY A 39 -9.33 21.30 7.57
CA GLY A 39 -9.66 22.49 8.35
C GLY A 39 -10.88 22.33 9.24
N ASN A 40 -11.88 21.58 8.80
CA ASN A 40 -13.09 21.28 9.58
C ASN A 40 -12.83 20.26 10.71
N GLN A 41 -11.81 19.41 10.59
CA GLN A 41 -11.41 18.48 11.64
C GLN A 41 -10.54 19.14 12.72
N ALA A 42 -9.90 20.28 12.40
CA ALA A 42 -9.02 20.98 13.33
C ALA A 42 -9.83 21.50 14.54
N THR A 43 -9.44 21.04 15.74
CA THR A 43 -10.02 21.54 16.99
C THR A 43 -9.76 23.04 17.13
N PRO A 44 -10.71 23.87 17.59
CA PRO A 44 -10.47 25.30 17.85
C PRO A 44 -9.20 25.49 18.68
N SER A 45 -8.36 26.48 18.30
CA SER A 45 -7.09 26.71 18.99
C SER A 45 -7.31 26.87 20.50
N LYS A 46 -6.46 26.24 21.31
CA LYS A 46 -6.47 26.40 22.78
C LYS A 46 -6.19 27.85 23.23
N ASP A 47 -5.79 28.73 22.30
CA ASP A 47 -5.39 30.10 22.59
C ASP A 47 -6.56 31.09 22.77
N GLY A 48 -7.81 30.60 22.65
CA GLY A 48 -9.01 31.36 23.01
C GLY A 48 -9.24 32.67 22.25
N VAL A 49 -8.59 32.84 21.08
CA VAL A 49 -8.78 34.06 20.27
C VAL A 49 -10.11 33.96 19.54
N GLN A 50 -11.01 34.91 19.83
CA GLN A 50 -12.34 35.01 19.21
C GLN A 50 -12.35 36.19 18.23
N ASP A 51 -13.20 36.11 17.21
CA ASP A 51 -13.49 37.21 16.31
C ASP A 51 -14.33 38.29 17.02
N TYR A 52 -14.57 39.41 16.33
CA TYR A 52 -15.42 40.50 16.86
C TYR A 52 -16.88 40.10 17.13
N ALA A 53 -17.32 38.95 16.65
CA ALA A 53 -18.63 38.37 16.88
C ALA A 53 -18.66 37.32 18.02
N GLY A 54 -17.48 37.05 18.65
CA GLY A 54 -17.34 36.07 19.73
C GLY A 54 -17.22 34.63 19.26
N SER A 55 -17.04 34.41 17.96
CA SER A 55 -16.78 33.07 17.41
C SER A 55 -15.30 32.73 17.55
N PRO A 56 -14.92 31.46 17.84
CA PRO A 56 -13.53 31.05 17.82
C PRO A 56 -12.94 31.34 16.45
N LEU A 57 -11.88 32.18 16.38
CA LEU A 57 -11.13 32.34 15.14
C LEU A 57 -10.49 31.00 14.80
N PRO A 58 -10.56 30.56 13.54
CA PRO A 58 -9.70 29.46 13.09
C PRO A 58 -8.23 29.84 13.39
N ARG A 59 -7.41 28.82 13.67
CA ARG A 59 -5.96 29.03 13.95
C ARG A 59 -5.38 30.06 12.98
N ARG A 60 -4.51 30.96 13.44
CA ARG A 60 -3.68 31.80 12.54
C ARG A 60 -2.85 30.85 11.66
N GLY A 61 -3.19 30.80 10.36
CA GLY A 61 -2.76 29.74 9.46
C GLY A 61 -3.58 28.45 9.70
N ARG A 62 -4.12 27.84 8.64
CA ARG A 62 -5.01 26.65 8.73
C ARG A 62 -4.32 25.36 9.18
N GLY A 63 -3.03 25.41 9.55
CA GLY A 63 -2.24 24.25 9.96
C GLY A 63 -1.16 23.87 8.96
N LYS A 64 -0.63 22.64 9.08
CA LYS A 64 0.48 22.12 8.26
C LYS A 64 0.01 20.93 7.44
N LEU A 65 0.45 20.85 6.19
CA LEU A 65 0.22 19.69 5.31
C LEU A 65 1.53 19.25 4.66
N VAL A 66 1.81 17.94 4.68
CA VAL A 66 2.98 17.36 4.01
C VAL A 66 2.61 17.00 2.56
N VAL A 67 3.53 17.23 1.63
CA VAL A 67 3.39 16.81 0.23
C VAL A 67 4.64 16.04 -0.18
N GLY A 68 4.45 14.78 -0.61
CA GLY A 68 5.49 13.93 -1.20
C GLY A 68 5.06 13.39 -2.54
N ARG A 69 5.99 12.95 -3.37
CA ARG A 69 5.69 12.39 -4.70
C ARG A 69 6.65 11.29 -5.13
N ASP A 70 6.15 10.39 -5.96
CA ASP A 70 7.00 9.42 -6.68
C ASP A 70 7.73 10.04 -7.88
N GLY A 71 8.44 9.19 -8.65
CA GLY A 71 9.24 9.61 -9.80
C GLY A 71 8.44 9.94 -11.07
N ARG A 72 7.09 9.82 -11.08
CA ARG A 72 6.27 10.01 -12.29
C ARG A 72 6.54 11.32 -13.00
N ILE A 73 6.58 11.28 -14.35
CA ILE A 73 6.86 12.43 -15.23
C ILE A 73 5.91 13.61 -14.93
N SER A 74 4.65 13.34 -14.65
CA SER A 74 3.66 14.36 -14.31
C SER A 74 3.77 14.91 -12.89
N GLY A 75 4.59 14.28 -12.03
CA GLY A 75 4.74 14.62 -10.62
C GLY A 75 5.03 16.10 -10.36
N PRO A 76 6.01 16.73 -11.03
CA PRO A 76 6.31 18.16 -10.82
C PRO A 76 5.11 19.07 -11.06
N MET A 77 4.40 18.88 -12.18
CA MET A 77 3.21 19.69 -12.52
C MET A 77 2.11 19.51 -11.47
N VAL A 78 1.81 18.27 -11.08
CA VAL A 78 0.77 17.98 -10.07
C VAL A 78 1.16 18.61 -8.73
N ARG A 79 2.43 18.46 -8.32
CA ARG A 79 2.97 19.06 -7.08
C ARG A 79 2.82 20.57 -7.06
N ASP A 80 3.14 21.26 -8.17
CA ASP A 80 3.07 22.72 -8.24
C ASP A 80 1.62 23.21 -8.07
N VAL A 81 0.67 22.52 -8.69
CA VAL A 81 -0.78 22.83 -8.54
C VAL A 81 -1.26 22.53 -7.12
N VAL A 82 -0.88 21.40 -6.52
CA VAL A 82 -1.23 21.03 -5.15
C VAL A 82 -0.68 22.07 -4.16
N CYS A 83 0.63 22.33 -4.20
CA CYS A 83 1.26 23.26 -3.26
C CYS A 83 0.70 24.67 -3.38
N GLY A 84 0.51 25.19 -4.61
CA GLY A 84 -0.08 26.50 -4.84
C GLY A 84 -1.51 26.60 -4.31
N THR A 85 -2.31 25.55 -4.48
CA THR A 85 -3.68 25.49 -3.95
C THR A 85 -3.69 25.51 -2.42
N LEU A 86 -2.86 24.69 -1.76
CA LEU A 86 -2.75 24.63 -0.30
C LEU A 86 -2.28 25.96 0.29
N VAL A 87 -1.31 26.63 -0.35
CA VAL A 87 -0.87 27.98 0.01
C VAL A 87 -2.02 28.98 -0.10
N GLY A 88 -2.81 28.92 -1.17
CA GLY A 88 -4.02 29.73 -1.35
C GLY A 88 -5.11 29.46 -0.32
N MET A 89 -5.11 28.26 0.27
CA MET A 89 -5.99 27.87 1.37
C MET A 89 -5.45 28.29 2.74
N GLY A 90 -4.23 28.85 2.83
CA GLY A 90 -3.61 29.33 4.07
C GLY A 90 -2.84 28.28 4.87
N TYR A 91 -2.48 27.13 4.27
CA TYR A 91 -1.68 26.09 4.92
C TYR A 91 -0.17 26.34 4.77
N GLU A 92 0.57 26.01 5.83
CA GLU A 92 2.00 25.73 5.72
C GLU A 92 2.17 24.38 5.01
N VAL A 93 2.87 24.38 3.88
CA VAL A 93 3.13 23.19 3.09
C VAL A 93 4.55 22.73 3.30
N ILE A 94 4.73 21.51 3.79
CA ILE A 94 6.03 20.87 3.91
C ILE A 94 6.20 19.96 2.71
N ASP A 95 6.95 20.43 1.70
CA ASP A 95 7.27 19.65 0.51
C ASP A 95 8.51 18.81 0.77
N ILE A 96 8.35 17.51 0.81
CA ILE A 96 9.45 16.55 1.00
C ILE A 96 10.03 16.03 -0.31
N GLY A 97 9.56 16.55 -1.45
CA GLY A 97 10.09 16.25 -2.77
C GLY A 97 9.82 14.81 -3.23
N LEU A 98 10.86 14.18 -3.79
CA LEU A 98 10.84 12.78 -4.21
C LEU A 98 10.93 11.87 -2.98
N ALA A 99 9.83 11.23 -2.65
CA ALA A 99 9.70 10.39 -1.47
C ALA A 99 8.77 9.19 -1.74
N THR A 100 8.93 8.16 -0.95
CA THR A 100 8.04 6.98 -1.00
C THR A 100 6.71 7.27 -0.33
N THR A 101 5.70 6.43 -0.60
CA THR A 101 4.43 6.47 0.15
C THR A 101 4.69 6.36 1.66
N PRO A 102 5.40 5.34 2.20
CA PRO A 102 5.66 5.25 3.64
C PRO A 102 6.51 6.42 4.18
N THR A 103 7.47 6.95 3.42
CA THR A 103 8.21 8.15 3.87
C THR A 103 7.27 9.34 4.07
N THR A 104 6.29 9.52 3.19
CA THR A 104 5.33 10.63 3.28
C THR A 104 4.38 10.44 4.46
N GLU A 105 3.91 9.22 4.71
CA GLU A 105 3.10 8.85 5.87
C GLU A 105 3.82 9.15 7.18
N LEU A 106 5.07 8.72 7.31
CA LEU A 106 5.91 9.01 8.47
C LEU A 106 6.21 10.51 8.63
N ALA A 107 6.43 11.23 7.52
CA ALA A 107 6.69 12.67 7.56
C ALA A 107 5.51 13.47 8.14
N VAL A 108 4.25 13.05 7.88
CA VAL A 108 3.08 13.68 8.51
C VAL A 108 3.20 13.63 10.03
N ARG A 109 3.52 12.48 10.60
CA ARG A 109 3.70 12.29 12.04
C ARG A 109 4.91 13.06 12.58
N TRP A 110 6.05 13.02 11.88
CA TRP A 110 7.28 13.65 12.34
C TRP A 110 7.24 15.17 12.32
N HIS A 111 6.45 15.75 11.42
CA HIS A 111 6.20 17.19 11.37
C HIS A 111 5.00 17.61 12.21
N GLU A 112 4.30 16.68 12.87
CA GLU A 112 3.04 16.94 13.58
C GLU A 112 2.07 17.71 12.67
N ALA A 113 1.96 17.26 11.40
CA ALA A 113 1.11 17.87 10.40
C ALA A 113 -0.35 17.40 10.55
N ASP A 114 -1.28 18.23 10.12
CA ASP A 114 -2.72 17.93 10.20
C ASP A 114 -3.15 16.90 9.14
N GLY A 115 -2.26 16.60 8.19
CA GLY A 115 -2.45 15.60 7.14
C GLY A 115 -1.39 15.68 6.06
N GLY A 116 -1.63 15.00 4.93
CA GLY A 116 -0.68 15.01 3.81
C GLY A 116 -1.29 14.55 2.50
N ILE A 117 -0.59 14.85 1.41
CA ILE A 117 -0.93 14.38 0.06
C ILE A 117 0.28 13.67 -0.54
N ILE A 118 0.07 12.42 -0.96
CA ILE A 118 1.06 11.68 -1.73
C ILE A 118 0.65 11.73 -3.20
N ILE A 119 1.53 12.23 -4.04
CA ILE A 119 1.32 12.34 -5.48
C ILE A 119 1.91 11.11 -6.16
N THR A 120 1.10 10.08 -6.31
CA THR A 120 1.47 8.79 -6.91
C THR A 120 0.24 8.00 -7.33
N ALA A 121 0.35 7.26 -8.41
CA ALA A 121 -0.66 6.26 -8.80
C ALA A 121 -0.12 4.81 -8.60
N SER A 122 0.87 4.61 -7.70
CA SER A 122 1.46 3.31 -7.37
C SER A 122 1.81 2.51 -8.65
N HIS A 123 1.32 1.31 -8.79
CA HIS A 123 1.57 0.40 -9.91
C HIS A 123 0.81 0.71 -11.21
N ASN A 124 0.01 1.79 -11.28
CA ASN A 124 -0.62 2.18 -12.54
C ASN A 124 0.43 2.61 -13.57
N PRO A 125 0.17 2.46 -14.89
CA PRO A 125 1.09 2.87 -15.95
C PRO A 125 1.49 4.36 -15.90
N THR A 126 2.54 4.73 -16.63
CA THR A 126 3.20 6.04 -16.58
C THR A 126 2.27 7.24 -16.80
N GLN A 127 1.23 7.09 -17.64
CA GLN A 127 0.25 8.16 -17.93
C GLN A 127 -0.73 8.46 -16.79
N TRP A 128 -0.75 7.65 -15.73
CA TRP A 128 -1.58 7.86 -14.55
C TRP A 128 -0.87 8.69 -13.49
N ASN A 129 -1.66 9.43 -12.71
CA ASN A 129 -1.23 9.97 -11.43
C ASN A 129 -2.44 10.02 -10.46
N ALA A 130 -2.18 10.31 -9.19
CA ALA A 130 -3.24 10.41 -8.20
C ALA A 130 -2.85 11.33 -7.06
N LEU A 131 -3.86 11.75 -6.29
CA LEU A 131 -3.75 12.37 -4.99
C LEU A 131 -4.20 11.33 -3.95
N LYS A 132 -3.27 10.74 -3.22
CA LYS A 132 -3.56 9.91 -2.05
C LYS A 132 -3.60 10.81 -0.82
N LEU A 133 -4.67 10.76 -0.05
CA LEU A 133 -4.97 11.70 1.02
C LEU A 133 -4.74 11.05 2.39
N LEU A 134 -4.00 11.73 3.27
CA LEU A 134 -3.62 11.25 4.59
C LEU A 134 -4.29 12.08 5.70
N ASN A 135 -4.60 11.43 6.82
CA ASN A 135 -5.00 12.07 8.08
C ASN A 135 -3.77 12.52 8.90
N SER A 136 -3.99 13.07 10.08
CA SER A 136 -2.92 13.53 11.00
C SER A 136 -2.05 12.41 11.56
N GLU A 137 -2.51 11.17 11.52
CA GLU A 137 -1.72 9.99 11.91
C GLU A 137 -0.81 9.49 10.78
N GLY A 138 -0.84 10.12 9.60
CA GLY A 138 -0.13 9.68 8.41
C GLY A 138 -0.76 8.45 7.75
N GLU A 139 -2.03 8.18 8.01
CA GLU A 139 -2.77 7.06 7.44
C GLU A 139 -3.72 7.54 6.35
N PHE A 140 -4.06 6.65 5.41
CA PHE A 140 -5.08 6.98 4.40
C PHE A 140 -6.44 7.27 5.05
N LEU A 141 -7.18 8.19 4.42
CA LEU A 141 -8.54 8.52 4.86
C LEU A 141 -9.44 7.29 4.85
N THR A 142 -10.34 7.23 5.84
CA THR A 142 -11.38 6.19 5.88
C THR A 142 -12.41 6.37 4.76
N ALA A 143 -13.28 5.37 4.57
CA ALA A 143 -14.39 5.46 3.62
C ALA A 143 -15.31 6.66 3.90
N ALA A 144 -15.57 6.92 5.17
CA ALA A 144 -16.42 8.04 5.60
C ALA A 144 -15.76 9.39 5.31
N ASP A 145 -14.46 9.51 5.62
CA ASP A 145 -13.68 10.73 5.35
C ASP A 145 -13.59 11.01 3.84
N GLY A 146 -13.30 9.97 3.03
CA GLY A 146 -13.26 10.09 1.57
C GLY A 146 -14.61 10.51 0.97
N ALA A 147 -15.72 9.98 1.48
CA ALA A 147 -17.07 10.39 1.07
C ALA A 147 -17.34 11.86 1.41
N GLU A 148 -16.88 12.33 2.57
CA GLU A 148 -17.03 13.74 2.97
C GLU A 148 -16.17 14.67 2.08
N VAL A 149 -14.92 14.29 1.77
CA VAL A 149 -14.09 15.05 0.82
C VAL A 149 -14.78 15.15 -0.55
N LEU A 150 -15.39 14.07 -1.05
CA LEU A 150 -16.13 14.09 -2.31
C LEU A 150 -17.37 14.98 -2.23
N ARG A 151 -18.11 14.95 -1.12
CA ARG A 151 -19.25 15.83 -0.91
C ARG A 151 -18.87 17.31 -0.92
N ILE A 152 -17.76 17.66 -0.25
CA ILE A 152 -17.20 19.03 -0.25
C ILE A 152 -16.77 19.42 -1.68
N ALA A 153 -16.12 18.50 -2.42
CA ALA A 153 -15.73 18.75 -3.80
C ALA A 153 -16.93 19.00 -4.73
N GLU A 154 -18.04 18.28 -4.54
CA GLU A 154 -19.26 18.47 -5.34
C GLU A 154 -19.98 19.78 -5.03
N ALA A 155 -19.96 20.21 -3.77
CA ALA A 155 -20.60 21.45 -3.35
C ALA A 155 -19.87 22.70 -3.90
N GLU A 156 -18.55 22.60 -4.12
CA GLU A 156 -17.67 23.70 -4.57
C GLU A 156 -17.80 24.99 -3.72
N ASP A 157 -18.27 24.86 -2.48
CA ASP A 157 -18.35 25.96 -1.50
C ASP A 157 -17.00 26.07 -0.80
N PHE A 158 -16.08 26.79 -1.43
CA PHE A 158 -14.70 26.92 -1.01
C PHE A 158 -14.39 28.31 -0.50
N ASP A 159 -13.71 28.40 0.63
CA ASP A 159 -13.23 29.65 1.25
C ASP A 159 -11.70 29.69 1.22
N TYR A 160 -11.13 30.60 0.43
CA TYR A 160 -9.70 30.79 0.29
C TYR A 160 -9.19 31.86 1.27
N ALA A 161 -7.92 31.76 1.64
CA ALA A 161 -7.29 32.68 2.57
C ALA A 161 -7.12 34.07 1.96
N PRO A 162 -7.39 35.16 2.72
CA PRO A 162 -7.01 36.51 2.30
C PRO A 162 -5.50 36.65 2.23
N VAL A 163 -5.00 37.69 1.54
CA VAL A 163 -3.57 37.85 1.23
C VAL A 163 -2.67 37.85 2.48
N GLU A 164 -3.15 38.33 3.61
CA GLU A 164 -2.43 38.38 4.89
C GLU A 164 -2.36 37.02 5.60
N GLN A 165 -3.10 36.02 5.12
CA GLN A 165 -3.21 34.67 5.69
C GLN A 165 -2.81 33.57 4.70
N LEU A 166 -2.22 33.98 3.58
CA LEU A 166 -1.65 32.99 2.65
C LEU A 166 -0.61 32.14 3.35
N GLY A 167 -0.61 30.83 3.05
CA GLY A 167 0.41 29.92 3.52
C GLY A 167 1.74 30.11 2.81
N HIS A 168 2.65 29.19 3.06
CA HIS A 168 3.95 29.15 2.39
C HIS A 168 4.41 27.71 2.20
N VAL A 169 5.40 27.51 1.32
CA VAL A 169 6.03 26.20 1.11
C VAL A 169 7.40 26.19 1.78
N THR A 170 7.64 25.18 2.60
CA THR A 170 8.96 24.84 3.16
C THR A 170 9.42 23.54 2.53
N PHE A 171 10.68 23.42 2.17
CA PHE A 171 11.24 22.21 1.59
C PHE A 171 12.08 21.46 2.63
N ASP A 172 11.83 20.13 2.74
CA ASP A 172 12.59 19.25 3.64
C ASP A 172 13.04 17.99 2.87
N ASP A 173 14.30 17.92 2.51
CA ASP A 173 14.93 16.82 1.78
C ASP A 173 15.51 15.72 2.69
N THR A 174 15.32 15.82 4.00
CA THR A 174 15.90 14.90 4.99
C THR A 174 15.04 13.65 5.25
N MET A 175 13.79 13.64 4.80
CA MET A 175 12.81 12.65 5.20
C MET A 175 13.14 11.22 4.73
N ASN A 176 13.74 11.04 3.55
CA ASN A 176 14.18 9.72 3.10
C ASN A 176 15.27 9.14 4.02
N GLN A 177 16.26 9.94 4.41
CA GLN A 177 17.30 9.51 5.34
C GLN A 177 16.74 9.21 6.73
N ARG A 178 15.80 10.02 7.22
CA ARG A 178 15.12 9.82 8.50
C ARG A 178 14.30 8.53 8.48
N HIS A 179 13.64 8.22 7.36
CA HIS A 179 12.91 6.96 7.20
C HIS A 179 13.86 5.76 7.24
N VAL A 180 14.97 5.78 6.47
CA VAL A 180 15.98 4.71 6.55
C VAL A 180 16.44 4.52 7.99
N GLN A 181 16.79 5.59 8.71
CA GLN A 181 17.23 5.48 10.09
C GLN A 181 16.17 4.87 11.01
N SER A 182 14.90 5.28 10.86
CA SER A 182 13.81 4.73 11.68
C SER A 182 13.60 3.22 11.46
N VAL A 183 13.84 2.73 10.25
CA VAL A 183 13.78 1.28 9.94
C VAL A 183 14.95 0.53 10.58
N LEU A 184 16.15 1.13 10.60
CA LEU A 184 17.31 0.52 11.28
C LEU A 184 17.16 0.45 12.81
N ASP A 185 16.38 1.38 13.37
CA ASP A 185 16.12 1.47 14.81
C ASP A 185 15.00 0.53 15.29
N LEU A 186 14.31 -0.18 14.37
CA LEU A 186 13.29 -1.17 14.73
C LEU A 186 13.90 -2.29 15.56
N ARG A 187 13.21 -2.69 16.62
CA ARG A 187 13.68 -3.71 17.56
C ARG A 187 14.06 -5.05 16.89
N LEU A 188 13.36 -5.42 15.84
CA LEU A 188 13.60 -6.66 15.09
C LEU A 188 14.54 -6.49 13.89
N ALA A 189 15.07 -5.30 13.64
CA ALA A 189 16.08 -5.08 12.62
C ALA A 189 17.46 -5.52 13.12
N ASP A 190 17.86 -6.75 12.78
CA ASP A 190 19.18 -7.31 13.16
C ASP A 190 20.26 -6.81 12.20
N THR A 191 20.57 -5.52 12.30
CA THR A 191 21.54 -4.85 11.40
C THR A 191 22.95 -5.42 11.55
N GLU A 192 23.30 -5.97 12.72
CA GLU A 192 24.61 -6.60 12.94
C GLU A 192 24.70 -7.94 12.19
N ALA A 193 23.70 -8.79 12.29
CA ALA A 193 23.65 -10.04 11.53
C ALA A 193 23.65 -9.81 10.03
N ILE A 194 22.90 -8.81 9.54
CA ILE A 194 22.90 -8.44 8.12
C ILE A 194 24.30 -8.05 7.66
N ARG A 195 24.97 -7.13 8.36
CA ARG A 195 26.35 -6.70 8.04
C ARG A 195 27.36 -7.85 8.06
N LYS A 196 27.22 -8.76 9.01
CA LYS A 196 28.09 -9.94 9.13
C LYS A 196 27.89 -10.92 7.98
N ARG A 197 26.66 -11.07 7.48
CA ARG A 197 26.31 -11.97 6.37
C ARG A 197 26.84 -11.48 5.02
N LYS A 198 27.06 -10.17 4.86
CA LYS A 198 27.60 -9.54 3.63
C LYS A 198 26.77 -9.90 2.40
N PHE A 199 25.48 -9.64 2.47
CA PHE A 199 24.58 -9.87 1.34
C PHE A 199 25.01 -9.08 0.11
N ARG A 200 24.80 -9.68 -1.06
CA ARG A 200 24.86 -9.01 -2.34
C ARG A 200 23.50 -9.10 -3.03
N VAL A 201 22.87 -7.95 -3.28
CA VAL A 201 21.51 -7.86 -3.80
C VAL A 201 21.48 -7.21 -5.19
N CYS A 202 20.50 -7.64 -6.02
CA CYS A 202 20.11 -6.95 -7.23
C CYS A 202 18.74 -6.33 -7.01
N ALA A 203 18.57 -5.02 -7.20
CA ALA A 203 17.28 -4.37 -6.96
C ALA A 203 16.77 -3.68 -8.22
N ASP A 204 15.49 -3.89 -8.56
CA ASP A 204 14.79 -3.17 -9.63
C ASP A 204 13.86 -2.12 -9.02
N THR A 205 14.08 -0.86 -9.36
CA THR A 205 13.37 0.31 -8.80
C THR A 205 12.52 1.05 -9.81
N ILE A 206 12.29 0.43 -10.98
CA ILE A 206 11.34 0.87 -12.00
C ILE A 206 11.49 2.34 -12.46
N ASN A 207 12.69 2.92 -12.37
CA ASN A 207 12.98 4.33 -12.63
C ASN A 207 12.11 5.30 -11.81
N SER A 208 11.89 4.96 -10.54
CA SER A 208 11.15 5.79 -9.58
C SER A 208 11.92 5.97 -8.27
N VAL A 209 11.25 6.41 -7.19
CA VAL A 209 11.89 6.82 -5.93
C VAL A 209 12.62 5.69 -5.19
N GLY A 210 12.36 4.43 -5.53
CA GLY A 210 13.17 3.30 -5.07
C GLY A 210 14.65 3.45 -5.41
N GLY A 211 15.00 4.05 -6.58
CA GLY A 211 16.36 4.35 -6.98
C GLY A 211 17.07 5.40 -6.11
N ILE A 212 16.32 6.16 -5.32
CA ILE A 212 16.84 7.15 -4.38
C ILE A 212 17.02 6.55 -2.98
N ILE A 213 16.01 5.82 -2.50
CA ILE A 213 15.97 5.40 -1.10
C ILE A 213 16.64 4.04 -0.85
N LEU A 214 16.56 3.07 -1.78
CA LEU A 214 17.16 1.76 -1.56
C LEU A 214 18.68 1.80 -1.47
N PRO A 215 19.44 2.59 -2.28
CA PRO A 215 20.85 2.78 -2.06
C PRO A 215 21.21 3.22 -0.64
N GLN A 216 20.46 4.19 -0.08
CA GLN A 216 20.66 4.66 1.28
C GLN A 216 20.42 3.56 2.33
N LEU A 217 19.40 2.74 2.14
CA LEU A 217 19.12 1.59 3.00
C LEU A 217 20.23 0.54 2.93
N PHE A 218 20.67 0.16 1.72
CA PHE A 218 21.69 -0.86 1.52
C PHE A 218 23.06 -0.42 2.05
N GLU A 219 23.45 0.83 1.84
CA GLU A 219 24.67 1.41 2.41
C GLU A 219 24.64 1.37 3.94
N ALA A 220 23.52 1.78 4.55
CA ALA A 220 23.33 1.77 6.00
C ALA A 220 23.34 0.35 6.59
N LEU A 221 22.82 -0.64 5.86
CA LEU A 221 22.85 -2.06 6.24
C LEU A 221 24.20 -2.75 5.92
N GLY A 222 25.10 -2.10 5.16
CA GLY A 222 26.37 -2.72 4.72
C GLY A 222 26.16 -3.86 3.71
N VAL A 223 25.13 -3.75 2.88
CA VAL A 223 24.78 -4.68 1.81
C VAL A 223 25.40 -4.22 0.51
N ASP A 224 26.06 -5.13 -0.22
CA ASP A 224 26.55 -4.86 -1.59
C ASP A 224 25.38 -4.95 -2.58
N TYR A 225 25.28 -4.01 -3.52
CA TYR A 225 24.10 -3.93 -4.38
C TYR A 225 24.37 -3.53 -5.83
N GLU A 226 23.48 -3.96 -6.71
CA GLU A 226 23.33 -3.48 -8.08
C GLU A 226 21.90 -2.98 -8.26
N ILE A 227 21.74 -1.74 -8.75
CA ILE A 227 20.41 -1.18 -9.03
C ILE A 227 20.14 -1.27 -10.54
N LEU A 228 19.01 -1.87 -10.89
CA LEU A 228 18.40 -1.83 -12.21
C LEU A 228 17.34 -0.74 -12.22
N ASN A 229 17.25 0.00 -13.34
CA ASN A 229 16.21 1.03 -13.52
C ASN A 229 16.16 2.06 -12.37
N GLY A 230 17.34 2.62 -12.01
CA GLY A 230 17.53 3.48 -10.83
C GLY A 230 17.47 4.98 -11.08
N ASP A 231 17.26 5.45 -12.32
CA ASP A 231 17.47 6.87 -12.70
C ASP A 231 16.37 7.83 -12.22
N CYS A 232 15.30 7.34 -11.61
CA CYS A 232 14.16 8.13 -11.13
C CYS A 232 13.55 9.10 -12.17
N THR A 233 13.56 8.69 -13.45
CA THR A 233 13.04 9.50 -14.57
C THR A 233 11.52 9.46 -14.70
N GLY A 234 10.85 8.53 -14.03
CA GLY A 234 9.42 8.25 -14.18
C GLY A 234 9.06 7.57 -15.52
N GLN A 235 10.06 7.25 -16.34
CA GLN A 235 9.90 6.42 -17.52
C GLN A 235 10.06 4.96 -17.09
N PHE A 236 8.95 4.32 -16.74
CA PHE A 236 8.98 2.94 -16.23
C PHE A 236 9.50 1.98 -17.29
N ALA A 237 10.53 1.20 -16.92
CA ALA A 237 11.21 0.28 -17.84
C ALA A 237 10.32 -0.93 -18.23
N HIS A 238 9.38 -1.28 -17.41
CA HIS A 238 8.39 -2.34 -17.63
C HIS A 238 7.06 -1.96 -16.96
N ASN A 239 6.05 -2.84 -17.02
CA ASN A 239 4.82 -2.62 -16.26
C ASN A 239 5.15 -2.58 -14.75
N PRO A 240 4.74 -1.53 -14.02
CA PRO A 240 5.17 -1.31 -12.65
C PRO A 240 4.54 -2.26 -11.60
N GLU A 241 3.58 -3.10 -11.99
CA GLU A 241 3.06 -4.12 -11.09
C GLU A 241 4.07 -5.25 -10.90
N PRO A 242 4.52 -5.59 -9.67
CA PRO A 242 5.61 -6.54 -9.43
C PRO A 242 5.15 -8.00 -9.56
N LEU A 243 4.68 -8.38 -10.74
CA LEU A 243 4.29 -9.75 -11.11
C LEU A 243 5.37 -10.40 -11.97
N GLU A 244 5.52 -11.71 -11.87
CA GLU A 244 6.54 -12.49 -12.58
C GLU A 244 6.66 -12.15 -14.08
N LYS A 245 5.54 -12.01 -14.79
CA LYS A 245 5.50 -11.65 -16.22
C LYS A 245 6.17 -10.31 -16.55
N ASN A 246 6.23 -9.39 -15.58
CA ASN A 246 6.80 -8.05 -15.72
C ASN A 246 8.28 -7.99 -15.28
N LEU A 247 8.79 -9.02 -14.56
CA LEU A 247 10.07 -9.01 -13.87
C LEU A 247 11.16 -9.84 -14.57
N GLN A 248 10.97 -10.19 -15.84
CA GLN A 248 11.91 -11.05 -16.58
C GLN A 248 13.33 -10.48 -16.65
N GLY A 249 13.49 -9.15 -16.63
CA GLY A 249 14.81 -8.49 -16.66
C GLY A 249 15.66 -8.80 -15.42
N ILE A 250 15.10 -8.59 -14.22
CA ILE A 250 15.81 -8.89 -12.97
C ILE A 250 15.95 -10.41 -12.77
N MET A 251 14.97 -11.23 -13.12
CA MET A 251 15.05 -12.67 -13.03
C MET A 251 16.20 -13.21 -13.89
N GLU A 252 16.37 -12.71 -15.10
CA GLU A 252 17.50 -13.08 -15.96
C GLU A 252 18.83 -12.57 -15.40
N ARG A 253 18.87 -11.36 -14.84
CA ARG A 253 20.08 -10.83 -14.18
C ARG A 253 20.49 -11.70 -12.98
N MET A 254 19.53 -12.20 -12.20
CA MET A 254 19.77 -13.12 -11.10
C MET A 254 20.32 -14.47 -11.57
N ARG A 255 19.78 -15.04 -12.68
CA ARG A 255 20.28 -16.31 -13.27
C ARG A 255 21.74 -16.23 -13.70
N GLN A 256 22.24 -15.05 -14.06
CA GLN A 256 23.65 -14.83 -14.37
C GLN A 256 24.55 -14.99 -13.13
N GLY A 257 23.93 -15.04 -11.94
CA GLY A 257 24.61 -15.32 -10.68
C GLY A 257 25.29 -14.12 -10.03
N GLY A 258 25.85 -14.37 -8.87
CA GLY A 258 26.59 -13.39 -8.10
C GLY A 258 25.76 -12.56 -7.12
N PHE A 259 24.49 -12.89 -6.91
CA PHE A 259 23.60 -12.25 -5.93
C PHE A 259 22.96 -13.29 -5.03
N ASP A 260 22.72 -12.89 -3.78
CA ASP A 260 22.00 -13.70 -2.80
C ASP A 260 20.49 -13.52 -2.92
N LEU A 261 20.05 -12.34 -3.39
CA LEU A 261 18.65 -11.92 -3.39
C LEU A 261 18.38 -10.88 -4.49
N GLY A 262 17.26 -11.04 -5.21
CA GLY A 262 16.67 -9.99 -6.02
C GLY A 262 15.55 -9.27 -5.25
N ILE A 263 15.48 -7.94 -5.34
CA ILE A 263 14.50 -7.08 -4.69
C ILE A 263 13.80 -6.26 -5.76
N VAL A 264 12.47 -6.22 -5.72
CA VAL A 264 11.68 -5.41 -6.64
C VAL A 264 10.69 -4.58 -5.84
N VAL A 265 10.65 -3.28 -6.13
CA VAL A 265 9.68 -2.35 -5.55
C VAL A 265 8.85 -1.69 -6.64
N ASP A 266 7.64 -1.29 -6.31
CA ASP A 266 6.80 -0.48 -7.20
C ASP A 266 7.17 1.02 -7.13
N PRO A 267 6.56 1.88 -7.97
CA PRO A 267 6.99 3.28 -8.09
C PRO A 267 7.02 4.09 -6.81
N ASP A 268 6.18 3.81 -5.84
CA ASP A 268 6.09 4.52 -4.56
C ASP A 268 6.54 3.69 -3.35
N VAL A 269 7.14 2.49 -3.61
CA VAL A 269 7.88 1.67 -2.63
C VAL A 269 6.99 1.21 -1.46
N ASP A 270 5.70 1.01 -1.71
CA ASP A 270 4.78 0.42 -0.75
C ASP A 270 4.58 -1.09 -0.98
N ARG A 271 5.03 -1.63 -2.15
CA ARG A 271 5.01 -3.04 -2.50
C ARG A 271 6.42 -3.59 -2.72
N LEU A 272 6.58 -4.86 -2.38
CA LEU A 272 7.85 -5.55 -2.37
C LEU A 272 7.70 -6.98 -2.89
N ALA A 273 8.51 -7.37 -3.85
CA ALA A 273 8.66 -8.75 -4.27
C ALA A 273 10.12 -9.18 -4.23
N PHE A 274 10.34 -10.46 -3.96
CA PHE A 274 11.68 -11.05 -3.92
C PHE A 274 11.90 -12.04 -5.06
N ILE A 275 13.14 -12.08 -5.54
CA ILE A 275 13.64 -13.07 -6.51
C ILE A 275 14.69 -13.91 -5.81
N CYS A 276 14.60 -15.23 -5.93
CA CYS A 276 15.58 -16.15 -5.38
C CYS A 276 16.95 -16.03 -6.08
N GLU A 277 17.97 -16.54 -5.43
CA GLU A 277 19.36 -16.55 -5.95
C GLU A 277 19.50 -17.28 -7.29
N ASP A 278 18.58 -18.22 -7.61
CA ASP A 278 18.53 -18.97 -8.87
C ASP A 278 17.70 -18.26 -9.98
N GLY A 279 17.16 -17.05 -9.68
CA GLY A 279 16.35 -16.27 -10.60
C GLY A 279 14.88 -16.71 -10.68
N THR A 280 14.41 -17.57 -9.78
CA THR A 280 12.97 -17.89 -9.65
C THR A 280 12.26 -16.87 -8.74
N MET A 281 10.95 -16.71 -8.94
CA MET A 281 10.15 -15.86 -8.04
C MET A 281 10.05 -16.48 -6.65
N PHE A 282 10.26 -15.67 -5.62
CA PHE A 282 9.87 -16.01 -4.26
C PHE A 282 8.32 -16.00 -4.12
N GLY A 283 7.69 -15.12 -4.88
CA GLY A 283 6.25 -14.88 -4.94
C GLY A 283 5.85 -13.67 -4.09
N GLU A 284 5.11 -12.72 -4.69
CA GLU A 284 4.69 -11.49 -4.02
C GLU A 284 3.84 -11.75 -2.78
N GLU A 285 2.99 -12.79 -2.83
CA GLU A 285 2.17 -13.24 -1.69
C GLU A 285 3.03 -13.67 -0.49
N TYR A 286 4.20 -14.26 -0.75
CA TYR A 286 5.09 -14.81 0.26
C TYR A 286 6.01 -13.78 0.91
N THR A 287 6.06 -12.56 0.39
CA THR A 287 6.75 -11.45 1.03
C THR A 287 6.22 -11.25 2.45
N LEU A 288 4.91 -11.05 2.60
CA LEU A 288 4.28 -10.90 3.90
C LEU A 288 4.42 -12.17 4.75
N VAL A 289 4.21 -13.35 4.18
CA VAL A 289 4.29 -14.64 4.89
C VAL A 289 5.66 -14.82 5.55
N SER A 290 6.74 -14.54 4.82
CA SER A 290 8.11 -14.72 5.32
C SER A 290 8.50 -13.70 6.39
N VAL A 291 8.08 -12.44 6.22
CA VAL A 291 8.31 -11.40 7.23
C VAL A 291 7.49 -11.69 8.48
N ALA A 292 6.24 -12.13 8.34
CA ALA A 292 5.40 -12.53 9.46
C ALA A 292 5.98 -13.73 10.22
N ASP A 293 6.48 -14.76 9.53
CA ASP A 293 7.16 -15.89 10.17
C ASP A 293 8.35 -15.44 11.04
N TYR A 294 9.13 -14.48 10.55
CA TYR A 294 10.23 -13.90 11.30
C TYR A 294 9.73 -13.14 12.53
N VAL A 295 8.80 -12.21 12.37
CA VAL A 295 8.26 -11.41 13.47
C VAL A 295 7.65 -12.30 14.54
N LEU A 296 6.78 -13.24 14.16
CA LEU A 296 6.14 -14.17 15.08
C LEU A 296 7.18 -15.04 15.83
N SER A 297 8.22 -15.51 15.15
CA SER A 297 9.27 -16.33 15.78
C SER A 297 10.11 -15.53 16.80
N GLU A 298 10.40 -14.27 16.52
CA GLU A 298 11.15 -13.40 17.43
C GLU A 298 10.32 -13.03 18.67
N GLU A 299 9.03 -12.71 18.49
CA GLU A 299 8.13 -12.42 19.61
C GLU A 299 7.96 -13.61 20.54
N LEU A 300 7.90 -14.83 20.03
CA LEU A 300 7.85 -16.04 20.84
C LEU A 300 9.09 -16.22 21.74
N LYS A 301 10.27 -15.74 21.31
CA LYS A 301 11.50 -15.82 22.12
C LYS A 301 11.44 -14.91 23.33
N VAL A 302 10.77 -13.77 23.23
CA VAL A 302 10.68 -12.77 24.31
C VAL A 302 9.71 -13.23 25.41
N LYS A 303 8.77 -14.16 25.12
CA LYS A 303 7.74 -14.67 26.06
C LYS A 303 6.99 -13.55 26.80
N SER A 304 6.74 -12.43 26.13
CA SER A 304 5.94 -11.34 26.69
C SER A 304 4.47 -11.73 26.67
N GLU A 305 3.79 -11.66 27.82
CA GLU A 305 2.33 -11.81 27.91
C GLU A 305 1.60 -10.59 27.30
N GLU A 306 2.32 -9.54 26.92
CA GLU A 306 1.77 -8.27 26.42
C GLU A 306 1.44 -8.30 24.92
N PHE A 307 2.02 -9.22 24.14
CA PHE A 307 1.79 -9.26 22.68
C PHE A 307 0.95 -10.47 22.26
N SER A 308 -0.14 -10.19 21.60
CA SER A 308 -0.88 -11.23 20.87
C SER A 308 -0.12 -11.54 19.57
N LEU A 309 0.05 -12.82 19.23
CA LEU A 309 0.65 -13.25 17.97
C LEU A 309 -0.35 -13.16 16.79
N ASN A 310 -1.17 -12.12 16.77
CA ASN A 310 -2.21 -11.95 15.77
C ASN A 310 -1.64 -11.37 14.49
N THR A 311 -2.16 -11.85 13.35
CA THR A 311 -1.85 -11.31 12.03
C THR A 311 -3.12 -10.99 11.26
N VAL A 312 -3.00 -10.06 10.31
CA VAL A 312 -4.11 -9.65 9.44
C VAL A 312 -3.63 -9.58 7.99
N SER A 313 -4.42 -10.12 7.07
CA SER A 313 -4.31 -9.76 5.64
C SER A 313 -5.69 -9.57 5.02
N ASN A 314 -5.72 -9.08 3.77
CA ASN A 314 -7.00 -8.98 3.09
C ASN A 314 -7.50 -10.34 2.60
N LEU A 315 -8.81 -10.43 2.29
CA LEU A 315 -9.48 -11.67 1.85
C LEU A 315 -8.87 -12.30 0.59
N SER A 316 -8.22 -11.51 -0.27
CA SER A 316 -7.64 -12.00 -1.52
C SER A 316 -6.18 -12.46 -1.38
N SER A 317 -5.60 -12.41 -0.18
CA SER A 317 -4.22 -12.86 0.09
C SER A 317 -4.16 -14.37 0.32
N THR A 318 -2.95 -14.92 0.13
CA THR A 318 -2.69 -16.34 0.34
C THR A 318 -3.04 -16.82 1.76
N ARG A 319 -3.58 -18.02 1.86
CA ARG A 319 -3.82 -18.68 3.16
C ARG A 319 -2.53 -19.07 3.89
N ALA A 320 -1.38 -19.04 3.21
CA ALA A 320 -0.09 -19.36 3.82
C ALA A 320 0.21 -18.50 5.04
N LEU A 321 -0.27 -17.24 5.08
CA LEU A 321 -0.14 -16.39 6.28
C LEU A 321 -0.93 -16.96 7.47
N ARG A 322 -2.16 -17.44 7.24
CA ARG A 322 -2.94 -18.11 8.27
C ARG A 322 -2.21 -19.33 8.82
N ASP A 323 -1.73 -20.19 7.93
CA ASP A 323 -1.05 -21.42 8.32
C ASP A 323 0.23 -21.14 9.12
N VAL A 324 0.99 -20.10 8.75
CA VAL A 324 2.18 -19.65 9.50
C VAL A 324 1.77 -19.07 10.87
N THR A 325 0.73 -18.26 10.92
CA THR A 325 0.25 -17.66 12.17
C THR A 325 -0.19 -18.73 13.17
N GLU A 326 -1.02 -19.69 12.71
CA GLU A 326 -1.49 -20.81 13.53
C GLU A 326 -0.34 -21.72 14.00
N ARG A 327 0.68 -21.94 13.15
CA ARG A 327 1.90 -22.67 13.52
C ARG A 327 2.64 -22.03 14.70
N HIS A 328 2.63 -20.71 14.81
CA HIS A 328 3.20 -19.96 15.94
C HIS A 328 2.22 -19.79 17.12
N GLY A 329 1.01 -20.35 17.03
CA GLY A 329 -0.01 -20.26 18.08
C GLY A 329 -0.76 -18.92 18.11
N GLY A 330 -0.67 -18.11 17.06
CA GLY A 330 -1.40 -16.86 16.89
C GLY A 330 -2.76 -17.01 16.25
N LEU A 331 -3.50 -15.91 16.17
CA LEU A 331 -4.79 -15.82 15.50
C LEU A 331 -4.69 -15.00 14.21
N TYR A 332 -5.03 -15.63 13.10
CA TYR A 332 -5.18 -14.93 11.81
C TYR A 332 -6.60 -14.35 11.66
N THR A 333 -6.68 -13.11 11.20
CA THR A 333 -7.95 -12.45 10.87
C THR A 333 -7.90 -11.87 9.44
N ALA A 334 -8.94 -12.12 8.66
CA ALA A 334 -9.07 -11.53 7.33
C ALA A 334 -9.79 -10.17 7.40
N ALA A 335 -9.33 -9.21 6.58
CA ALA A 335 -9.97 -7.92 6.36
C ALA A 335 -10.55 -7.81 4.95
N ALA A 336 -11.44 -6.87 4.71
CA ALA A 336 -11.80 -6.45 3.35
C ALA A 336 -10.56 -5.97 2.58
N VAL A 337 -10.60 -6.03 1.25
CA VAL A 337 -9.47 -5.61 0.41
C VAL A 337 -9.27 -4.09 0.49
N GLY A 338 -8.02 -3.69 0.61
CA GLY A 338 -7.57 -2.30 0.72
C GLY A 338 -6.87 -2.03 2.04
N GLU A 339 -5.80 -1.28 1.96
CA GLU A 339 -4.89 -1.01 3.09
C GLU A 339 -5.62 -0.49 4.33
N VAL A 340 -6.51 0.49 4.16
CA VAL A 340 -7.30 1.07 5.27
C VAL A 340 -8.10 0.02 6.02
N ASN A 341 -8.68 -0.95 5.31
CA ASN A 341 -9.43 -2.04 5.93
C ASN A 341 -8.51 -2.99 6.72
N VAL A 342 -7.32 -3.25 6.17
CA VAL A 342 -6.30 -4.08 6.82
C VAL A 342 -5.80 -3.39 8.10
N THR A 343 -5.40 -2.12 8.03
CA THR A 343 -4.88 -1.36 9.17
C THR A 343 -5.93 -1.19 10.27
N THR A 344 -7.18 -0.91 9.89
CA THR A 344 -8.30 -0.85 10.84
C THR A 344 -8.47 -2.18 11.57
N LYS A 345 -8.47 -3.30 10.82
CA LYS A 345 -8.61 -4.63 11.42
C LYS A 345 -7.39 -4.99 12.28
N MET A 346 -6.20 -4.60 11.89
CA MET A 346 -4.99 -4.80 12.70
C MET A 346 -5.10 -4.11 14.06
N LYS A 347 -5.59 -2.86 14.10
CA LYS A 347 -5.84 -2.12 15.34
C LYS A 347 -6.90 -2.78 16.21
N GLU A 348 -8.01 -3.25 15.61
CA GLU A 348 -9.11 -3.91 16.31
C GLU A 348 -8.66 -5.20 17.03
N VAL A 349 -7.81 -6.01 16.40
CA VAL A 349 -7.41 -7.32 16.92
C VAL A 349 -6.02 -7.30 17.58
N GLY A 350 -5.36 -6.13 17.64
CA GLY A 350 -4.01 -6.00 18.16
C GLY A 350 -2.99 -6.84 17.38
N ALA A 351 -3.08 -6.84 16.05
CA ALA A 351 -2.16 -7.59 15.21
C ALA A 351 -0.77 -6.94 15.20
N ILE A 352 0.26 -7.77 15.39
CA ILE A 352 1.66 -7.33 15.43
C ILE A 352 2.30 -7.19 14.04
N ILE A 353 1.71 -7.82 13.04
CA ILE A 353 2.09 -7.70 11.64
C ILE A 353 0.88 -7.98 10.76
N GLY A 354 0.81 -7.33 9.61
CA GLY A 354 -0.22 -7.55 8.62
C GLY A 354 0.19 -7.04 7.26
N GLY A 355 -0.75 -7.01 6.32
CA GLY A 355 -0.50 -6.51 4.98
C GLY A 355 -1.42 -7.08 3.92
N GLU A 356 -0.94 -7.05 2.69
CA GLU A 356 -1.69 -7.51 1.53
C GLU A 356 -0.82 -8.45 0.68
N GLY A 357 -1.45 -9.43 0.01
CA GLY A 357 -0.77 -10.40 -0.86
C GLY A 357 -0.15 -9.83 -2.13
N ASN A 358 -0.15 -8.52 -2.28
CA ASN A 358 0.51 -7.79 -3.37
C ASN A 358 1.95 -7.36 -3.01
N GLY A 359 2.54 -7.92 -1.97
CA GLY A 359 3.87 -7.58 -1.45
C GLY A 359 3.87 -6.46 -0.40
N GLY A 360 2.72 -5.99 0.03
CA GLY A 360 2.61 -4.94 1.05
C GLY A 360 2.76 -5.49 2.47
N VAL A 361 3.77 -5.04 3.20
CA VAL A 361 4.03 -5.39 4.61
C VAL A 361 3.69 -4.19 5.49
N ILE A 362 2.88 -4.41 6.53
CA ILE A 362 2.52 -3.41 7.54
C ILE A 362 3.03 -3.89 8.88
N TYR A 363 3.95 -3.14 9.49
CA TYR A 363 4.53 -3.43 10.79
C TYR A 363 4.27 -2.28 11.78
N PRO A 364 3.33 -2.44 12.72
CA PRO A 364 2.86 -1.35 13.58
C PRO A 364 3.92 -0.66 14.43
N GLU A 365 5.04 -1.34 14.76
CA GLU A 365 6.17 -0.71 15.45
C GLU A 365 6.77 0.44 14.63
N SER A 366 6.72 0.38 13.31
CA SER A 366 7.06 1.48 12.40
C SER A 366 5.87 2.42 12.24
N HIS A 367 4.85 1.99 11.50
CA HIS A 367 3.60 2.72 11.27
C HIS A 367 2.51 1.80 10.70
N TYR A 368 1.28 2.31 10.61
CA TYR A 368 0.15 1.61 10.00
C TYR A 368 0.03 1.92 8.50
N GLY A 369 1.09 1.64 7.73
CA GLY A 369 1.16 1.74 6.29
C GLY A 369 2.04 0.63 5.71
N ARG A 370 1.86 0.31 4.43
CA ARG A 370 2.70 -0.67 3.74
C ARG A 370 4.08 -0.07 3.48
N ASP A 371 5.12 -0.81 3.84
CA ASP A 371 6.50 -0.32 3.81
C ASP A 371 7.48 -1.38 3.30
N ALA A 372 8.02 -1.15 2.10
CA ALA A 372 8.99 -2.06 1.52
C ALA A 372 10.34 -2.02 2.24
N LEU A 373 10.76 -0.90 2.84
CA LEU A 373 12.03 -0.81 3.59
C LEU A 373 12.00 -1.69 4.84
N VAL A 374 10.89 -1.63 5.56
CA VAL A 374 10.61 -2.52 6.70
C VAL A 374 10.63 -3.98 6.25
N GLY A 375 9.91 -4.29 5.17
CA GLY A 375 9.86 -5.64 4.60
C GLY A 375 11.25 -6.16 4.22
N ILE A 376 12.08 -5.37 3.53
CA ILE A 376 13.45 -5.72 3.13
C ILE A 376 14.31 -5.98 4.39
N THR A 377 14.29 -5.08 5.35
CA THR A 377 15.16 -5.16 6.53
C THR A 377 14.83 -6.37 7.39
N LEU A 378 13.54 -6.63 7.65
CA LEU A 378 13.11 -7.80 8.43
C LEU A 378 13.36 -9.11 7.67
N PHE A 379 13.20 -9.13 6.34
CA PHE A 379 13.52 -10.29 5.52
C PHE A 379 15.02 -10.62 5.53
N LEU A 380 15.89 -9.61 5.38
CA LEU A 380 17.33 -9.78 5.46
C LEU A 380 17.77 -10.21 6.86
N SER A 381 17.14 -9.71 7.93
CA SER A 381 17.36 -10.15 9.30
C SER A 381 17.06 -11.64 9.46
N SER A 382 15.90 -12.08 8.93
CA SER A 382 15.50 -13.49 8.93
C SER A 382 16.53 -14.38 8.20
N LEU A 383 16.93 -14.00 7.00
CA LEU A 383 17.94 -14.75 6.21
C LEU A 383 19.29 -14.81 6.91
N ALA A 384 19.73 -13.71 7.53
CA ALA A 384 21.00 -13.65 8.24
C ALA A 384 21.01 -14.58 9.45
N GLN A 385 19.94 -14.62 10.23
CA GLN A 385 19.82 -15.49 11.39
C GLN A 385 19.67 -16.97 11.01
N LYS A 386 18.86 -17.27 9.99
CA LYS A 386 18.63 -18.66 9.54
C LYS A 386 19.83 -19.23 8.77
N GLY A 387 20.66 -18.39 8.19
CA GLY A 387 21.87 -18.81 7.42
C GLY A 387 21.56 -19.61 6.14
N CYS A 388 20.32 -19.53 5.65
CA CYS A 388 19.86 -20.23 4.45
C CYS A 388 19.86 -19.31 3.21
N THR A 389 19.62 -19.89 2.03
CA THR A 389 19.34 -19.14 0.79
C THR A 389 17.87 -18.75 0.71
N VAL A 390 17.54 -17.85 -0.22
CA VAL A 390 16.14 -17.40 -0.41
C VAL A 390 15.25 -18.54 -0.88
N SER A 391 15.73 -19.36 -1.81
CA SER A 391 14.96 -20.52 -2.30
C SER A 391 14.79 -21.60 -1.21
N GLU A 392 15.78 -21.80 -0.34
CA GLU A 392 15.66 -22.68 0.83
C GLU A 392 14.61 -22.16 1.80
N LEU A 393 14.60 -20.85 2.08
CA LEU A 393 13.57 -20.23 2.92
C LEU A 393 12.18 -20.42 2.32
N ARG A 394 12.01 -20.19 1.00
CA ARG A 394 10.73 -20.34 0.31
C ARG A 394 10.14 -21.76 0.50
N ARG A 395 10.97 -22.78 0.44
CA ARG A 395 10.54 -24.19 0.60
C ARG A 395 10.06 -24.54 2.00
N THR A 396 10.29 -23.69 3.00
CA THR A 396 9.81 -23.92 4.39
C THR A 396 8.34 -23.53 4.57
N PHE A 397 7.76 -22.78 3.62
CA PHE A 397 6.37 -22.35 3.66
C PHE A 397 5.46 -23.31 2.87
N PRO A 398 4.18 -23.43 3.25
CA PRO A 398 3.20 -24.14 2.42
C PRO A 398 3.18 -23.56 1.00
N ASP A 399 3.07 -24.42 -0.01
CA ASP A 399 3.07 -23.98 -1.39
C ASP A 399 1.63 -23.89 -1.91
N TYR A 400 1.17 -22.68 -2.17
CA TYR A 400 -0.13 -22.38 -2.74
C TYR A 400 0.05 -21.53 -3.99
N GLN A 401 -0.91 -21.71 -4.93
CA GLN A 401 -0.94 -20.99 -6.20
C GLN A 401 -2.27 -20.25 -6.33
N ILE A 402 -2.22 -18.97 -6.72
CA ILE A 402 -3.41 -18.14 -6.90
C ILE A 402 -3.65 -17.87 -8.39
N ALA A 403 -4.81 -18.32 -8.88
CA ALA A 403 -5.32 -17.95 -10.19
C ALA A 403 -6.13 -16.65 -10.08
N LYS A 404 -5.80 -15.66 -10.93
CA LYS A 404 -6.42 -14.33 -10.97
C LYS A 404 -7.26 -14.21 -12.24
N ASN A 405 -8.55 -14.51 -12.14
CA ASN A 405 -9.54 -14.47 -13.22
C ASN A 405 -10.46 -13.23 -13.07
N ARG A 406 -11.25 -12.93 -14.09
CA ARG A 406 -12.26 -11.88 -14.07
C ARG A 406 -13.46 -12.21 -14.92
N ILE A 407 -14.61 -11.63 -14.59
CA ILE A 407 -15.83 -11.63 -15.38
C ILE A 407 -16.09 -10.19 -15.81
N ASP A 408 -16.17 -9.95 -17.13
CA ASP A 408 -16.54 -8.64 -17.67
C ASP A 408 -18.05 -8.44 -17.48
N LEU A 409 -18.48 -7.27 -17.03
CA LEU A 409 -19.86 -6.95 -16.73
C LEU A 409 -20.54 -6.25 -17.90
N THR A 410 -21.83 -6.53 -18.10
CA THR A 410 -22.72 -5.73 -18.92
C THR A 410 -23.48 -4.72 -18.07
N PRO A 411 -24.05 -3.63 -18.66
CA PRO A 411 -24.84 -2.66 -17.91
C PRO A 411 -26.07 -3.27 -17.21
N GLU A 412 -26.56 -4.42 -17.67
CA GLU A 412 -27.71 -5.13 -17.16
C GLU A 412 -27.36 -6.09 -16.00
N THR A 413 -26.08 -6.33 -15.75
CA THR A 413 -25.62 -7.30 -14.74
C THR A 413 -25.83 -6.76 -13.33
N ASP A 414 -26.72 -7.38 -12.56
CA ASP A 414 -26.91 -7.11 -11.14
C ASP A 414 -25.90 -7.93 -10.31
N VAL A 415 -24.74 -7.30 -10.07
CA VAL A 415 -23.63 -7.93 -9.33
C VAL A 415 -24.02 -8.30 -7.91
N ASP A 416 -24.78 -7.45 -7.23
CA ASP A 416 -25.12 -7.65 -5.84
C ASP A 416 -26.09 -8.85 -5.69
N ALA A 417 -27.05 -8.98 -6.61
CA ALA A 417 -27.94 -10.15 -6.65
C ALA A 417 -27.15 -11.47 -6.96
N ILE A 418 -26.14 -11.41 -7.83
CA ILE A 418 -25.28 -12.55 -8.11
C ILE A 418 -24.49 -12.97 -6.86
N LEU A 419 -23.87 -12.03 -6.17
CA LEU A 419 -23.09 -12.34 -4.97
C LEU A 419 -23.97 -12.93 -3.85
N VAL A 420 -25.19 -12.42 -3.68
CA VAL A 420 -26.17 -13.01 -2.73
C VAL A 420 -26.49 -14.45 -3.08
N LYS A 421 -26.79 -14.76 -4.34
CA LYS A 421 -27.08 -16.14 -4.79
C LYS A 421 -25.89 -17.07 -4.60
N VAL A 422 -24.67 -16.62 -4.91
CA VAL A 422 -23.44 -17.40 -4.68
C VAL A 422 -23.28 -17.70 -3.19
N LYS A 423 -23.48 -16.72 -2.32
CA LYS A 423 -23.44 -16.89 -0.86
C LYS A 423 -24.44 -17.95 -0.41
N GLU A 424 -25.70 -17.87 -0.84
CA GLU A 424 -26.76 -18.79 -0.47
C GLU A 424 -26.48 -20.23 -0.94
N MET A 425 -25.92 -20.38 -2.16
CA MET A 425 -25.57 -21.69 -2.72
C MET A 425 -24.53 -22.43 -1.85
N PHE A 426 -23.49 -21.71 -1.39
CA PHE A 426 -22.42 -22.31 -0.60
C PHE A 426 -22.67 -22.32 0.91
N ALA A 427 -23.67 -21.57 1.41
CA ALA A 427 -24.06 -21.61 2.82
C ALA A 427 -24.61 -22.97 3.27
N GLN A 428 -25.00 -23.84 2.32
CA GLN A 428 -25.49 -25.19 2.61
C GLN A 428 -24.39 -26.26 2.45
N ASP A 429 -23.22 -25.90 1.96
CA ASP A 429 -22.09 -26.83 1.79
C ASP A 429 -21.36 -26.99 3.14
N PRO A 430 -21.33 -28.20 3.72
CA PRO A 430 -20.71 -28.41 5.04
C PRO A 430 -19.18 -28.24 5.05
N GLU A 431 -18.53 -28.26 3.87
CA GLU A 431 -17.09 -28.04 3.74
C GLU A 431 -16.74 -26.57 3.48
N ALA A 432 -17.72 -25.72 3.20
CA ALA A 432 -17.52 -24.32 2.86
C ALA A 432 -17.70 -23.38 4.06
N VAL A 433 -16.75 -22.51 4.27
CA VAL A 433 -16.91 -21.34 5.16
C VAL A 433 -17.06 -20.10 4.28
N VAL A 434 -18.21 -19.43 4.36
CA VAL A 434 -18.51 -18.27 3.54
C VAL A 434 -18.22 -16.99 4.34
N ASN A 435 -17.44 -16.08 3.74
CA ASN A 435 -17.15 -14.75 4.28
C ASN A 435 -17.59 -13.69 3.25
N ASP A 436 -18.43 -12.75 3.67
CA ASP A 436 -19.06 -11.73 2.82
C ASP A 436 -18.74 -10.29 3.21
N ILE A 437 -17.63 -10.08 3.93
CA ILE A 437 -17.21 -8.71 4.32
C ILE A 437 -16.76 -7.84 3.13
N ASP A 438 -16.36 -8.46 2.00
CA ASP A 438 -16.03 -7.78 0.75
C ASP A 438 -16.31 -8.73 -0.43
N GLY A 439 -17.47 -8.62 -1.06
CA GLY A 439 -17.93 -9.61 -2.02
C GLY A 439 -18.29 -10.94 -1.37
N VAL A 440 -17.85 -12.07 -1.93
CA VAL A 440 -18.08 -13.40 -1.36
C VAL A 440 -16.82 -14.24 -1.50
N LYS A 441 -16.22 -14.59 -0.38
CA LYS A 441 -15.14 -15.58 -0.30
C LYS A 441 -15.70 -16.90 0.23
N ILE A 442 -15.37 -18.00 -0.44
CA ILE A 442 -15.71 -19.35 -0.06
C ILE A 442 -14.40 -20.07 0.26
N ASP A 443 -14.21 -20.40 1.53
CA ASP A 443 -13.01 -21.05 2.05
C ASP A 443 -13.31 -22.53 2.31
N PHE A 444 -12.56 -23.43 1.65
CA PHE A 444 -12.60 -24.87 1.84
C PHE A 444 -11.36 -25.31 2.64
N PRO A 445 -11.28 -26.55 3.12
CA PRO A 445 -10.16 -27.01 3.93
C PRO A 445 -8.77 -26.79 3.32
N THR A 446 -8.62 -26.89 1.99
CA THR A 446 -7.32 -26.82 1.29
C THR A 446 -7.25 -25.77 0.17
N ARG A 447 -8.34 -25.04 -0.11
CA ARG A 447 -8.45 -24.09 -1.21
C ARG A 447 -9.50 -23.03 -0.90
N TRP A 448 -9.50 -21.93 -1.64
CA TRP A 448 -10.55 -20.91 -1.53
C TRP A 448 -10.83 -20.25 -2.88
N VAL A 449 -11.98 -19.61 -3.00
CA VAL A 449 -12.32 -18.73 -4.13
C VAL A 449 -13.00 -17.46 -3.61
N HIS A 450 -12.65 -16.32 -4.18
CA HIS A 450 -13.16 -15.00 -3.79
C HIS A 450 -13.69 -14.26 -5.02
N LEU A 451 -14.97 -13.91 -4.99
CA LEU A 451 -15.62 -13.06 -5.98
C LEU A 451 -15.85 -11.68 -5.40
N ARG A 452 -15.40 -10.67 -6.10
CA ARG A 452 -15.49 -9.29 -5.64
C ARG A 452 -15.70 -8.33 -6.80
N LYS A 453 -16.64 -7.37 -6.63
CA LYS A 453 -16.82 -6.26 -7.57
C LYS A 453 -15.54 -5.42 -7.60
N SER A 454 -15.09 -5.03 -8.79
CA SER A 454 -13.99 -4.07 -8.89
C SER A 454 -14.50 -2.66 -8.62
N ASN A 455 -13.76 -1.89 -7.81
CA ASN A 455 -14.10 -0.49 -7.54
C ASN A 455 -13.64 0.45 -8.68
N THR A 456 -12.91 -0.06 -9.68
CA THR A 456 -12.25 0.76 -10.71
C THR A 456 -12.61 0.35 -12.13
N GLU A 457 -13.16 -0.84 -12.32
CA GLU A 457 -13.47 -1.42 -13.62
C GLU A 457 -14.83 -2.12 -13.58
N PRO A 458 -15.58 -2.19 -14.70
CA PRO A 458 -16.85 -2.90 -14.76
C PRO A 458 -16.64 -4.43 -14.83
N ILE A 459 -16.01 -5.01 -13.81
CA ILE A 459 -15.70 -6.45 -13.72
C ILE A 459 -16.00 -7.01 -12.32
N ILE A 460 -16.23 -8.31 -12.25
CA ILE A 460 -16.05 -9.10 -11.02
C ILE A 460 -14.67 -9.75 -11.09
N ARG A 461 -13.84 -9.51 -10.07
CA ARG A 461 -12.59 -10.23 -9.87
C ARG A 461 -12.90 -11.60 -9.27
N VAL A 462 -12.31 -12.64 -9.84
CA VAL A 462 -12.47 -14.02 -9.36
C VAL A 462 -11.08 -14.58 -9.09
N TYR A 463 -10.68 -14.52 -7.83
CA TYR A 463 -9.40 -15.09 -7.40
C TYR A 463 -9.65 -16.42 -6.70
N SER A 464 -8.78 -17.37 -6.96
CA SER A 464 -8.89 -18.71 -6.38
C SER A 464 -7.51 -19.25 -6.05
N GLU A 465 -7.39 -19.93 -4.91
CA GLU A 465 -6.14 -20.52 -4.44
C GLU A 465 -6.31 -22.02 -4.21
N ALA A 466 -5.31 -22.79 -4.61
CA ALA A 466 -5.17 -24.20 -4.35
C ALA A 466 -3.69 -24.61 -4.29
N GLN A 467 -3.38 -25.88 -4.07
CA GLN A 467 -2.00 -26.38 -4.04
C GLN A 467 -1.31 -26.34 -5.41
N THR A 468 -2.09 -26.36 -6.50
CA THR A 468 -1.54 -26.23 -7.86
C THR A 468 -2.29 -25.15 -8.63
N MET A 469 -1.62 -24.52 -9.60
CA MET A 469 -2.23 -23.53 -10.49
C MET A 469 -3.42 -24.12 -11.27
N ALA A 470 -3.34 -25.39 -11.68
CA ALA A 470 -4.40 -26.06 -12.42
C ALA A 470 -5.67 -26.19 -11.56
N GLU A 471 -5.55 -26.61 -10.30
CA GLU A 471 -6.68 -26.72 -9.37
C GLU A 471 -7.25 -25.35 -9.01
N ALA A 472 -6.39 -24.34 -8.83
CA ALA A 472 -6.82 -22.97 -8.56
C ALA A 472 -7.64 -22.41 -9.74
N ASP A 473 -7.14 -22.56 -10.97
CA ASP A 473 -7.81 -22.07 -12.17
C ASP A 473 -9.11 -22.82 -12.45
N GLU A 474 -9.15 -24.14 -12.24
CA GLU A 474 -10.37 -24.94 -12.36
C GLU A 474 -11.45 -24.48 -11.37
N LEU A 475 -11.08 -24.23 -10.11
CA LEU A 475 -12.00 -23.73 -9.09
C LEU A 475 -12.56 -22.35 -9.48
N GLY A 476 -11.70 -21.43 -9.93
CA GLY A 476 -12.11 -20.12 -10.41
C GLY A 476 -13.06 -20.18 -11.59
N LYS A 477 -12.74 -20.98 -12.61
CA LYS A 477 -13.57 -21.17 -13.82
C LYS A 477 -14.92 -21.81 -13.51
N ARG A 478 -14.94 -22.78 -12.60
CA ARG A 478 -16.20 -23.40 -12.14
C ARG A 478 -17.14 -22.36 -11.55
N LEU A 479 -16.61 -21.43 -10.73
CA LEU A 479 -17.44 -20.41 -10.12
C LEU A 479 -17.81 -19.30 -11.12
N MET A 480 -16.95 -18.99 -12.09
CA MET A 480 -17.30 -18.09 -13.20
C MET A 480 -18.48 -18.67 -14.01
N GLN A 481 -18.50 -19.99 -14.28
CA GLN A 481 -19.60 -20.64 -14.98
C GLN A 481 -20.91 -20.51 -14.20
N VAL A 482 -20.88 -20.69 -12.87
CA VAL A 482 -22.06 -20.47 -12.01
C VAL A 482 -22.60 -19.04 -12.16
N VAL A 483 -21.70 -18.05 -12.23
CA VAL A 483 -22.11 -16.63 -12.45
C VAL A 483 -22.70 -16.41 -13.85
N TYR A 484 -22.10 -16.99 -14.89
CA TYR A 484 -22.63 -16.91 -16.26
C TYR A 484 -24.03 -17.58 -16.39
N ASP A 485 -24.24 -18.68 -15.70
CA ASP A 485 -25.54 -19.36 -15.70
C ASP A 485 -26.65 -18.57 -14.95
N MET A 486 -26.26 -17.55 -14.19
CA MET A 486 -27.17 -16.65 -13.45
C MET A 486 -27.46 -15.33 -14.19
N GLN A 487 -26.70 -14.99 -15.23
CA GLN A 487 -26.91 -13.82 -16.08
C GLN A 487 -27.96 -14.09 -17.17
#